data_37e22e757d05846cf8729ed7f71342da
#
_entry.id   37e22e757d05846cf8729ed7f71342da
#
_cell.length_a   1.000
_cell.length_b   1.000
_cell.length_c   1.000
_cell.angle_alpha   90.00
_cell.angle_beta   90.00
_cell.angle_gamma   90.00
#
_symmetry.space_group_name_H-M   'P 1'
#
loop_
_entity.id
_entity.type
_entity.pdbx_description
1 polymer ?
#
loop_
_entity_poly.entity_id
_entity_poly.type
_entity_poly.pdbx_seq_one_letter_code
_entity_poly.pdbx_strand_id
1 'polypeptide(L)'
;SALCVTRDNTVWVGTDNGLCRYVAEKDTFVVCGDDFGDSRLRYVTIKSLLEDSDGDLWIGTWAQGLFRYSPSTDKVEIYPKINDQYSSHVIYEDSNKDIWVGSWGYGLFKLQNPKDMQRVSYQRFLHENGDDSSLSDNIVYDIAEDINTHTLWVGTRSGLSILKLDEPDAFINYKSGKTDYRIPSDEVNSIMRDAQRNMWIGAIGGGVLMADTRQSTFALY
;
A
#
# COMPACT_ATOMS: atom_id res chain seq x y z
N SER A 1 -11.12 7.38 -4.33
CA SER A 1 -11.19 6.59 -5.58
C SER A 1 -9.80 6.08 -5.94
N ALA A 2 -9.72 4.90 -6.54
CA ALA A 2 -8.49 4.23 -6.95
C ALA A 2 -8.59 3.84 -8.44
N LEU A 3 -7.45 3.76 -9.10
CA LEU A 3 -7.33 3.32 -10.49
C LEU A 3 -6.21 2.29 -10.59
N CYS A 4 -6.46 1.20 -11.30
CA CYS A 4 -5.46 0.19 -11.63
C CYS A 4 -5.62 -0.23 -13.10
N VAL A 5 -4.53 -0.26 -13.83
CA VAL A 5 -4.46 -0.85 -15.17
C VAL A 5 -3.63 -2.12 -15.05
N THR A 6 -4.28 -3.26 -15.24
CA THR A 6 -3.64 -4.56 -15.12
C THR A 6 -2.80 -4.91 -16.37
N ARG A 7 -1.91 -5.89 -16.26
CA ARG A 7 -0.98 -6.30 -17.33
C ARG A 7 -1.68 -6.76 -18.62
N ASP A 8 -2.91 -7.21 -18.51
CA ASP A 8 -3.77 -7.54 -19.65
C ASP A 8 -4.50 -6.31 -20.25
N ASN A 9 -4.14 -5.09 -19.79
CA ASN A 9 -4.74 -3.80 -20.13
C ASN A 9 -6.19 -3.62 -19.68
N THR A 10 -6.67 -4.41 -18.73
CA THR A 10 -7.98 -4.15 -18.10
C THR A 10 -7.89 -2.94 -17.17
N VAL A 11 -8.82 -2.01 -17.32
CA VAL A 11 -8.90 -0.81 -16.48
C VAL A 11 -9.90 -1.05 -15.35
N TRP A 12 -9.42 -0.96 -14.13
CA TRP A 12 -10.19 -1.10 -12.89
C TRP A 12 -10.33 0.25 -12.20
N VAL A 13 -11.52 0.55 -11.74
CA VAL A 13 -11.83 1.79 -11.01
C VAL A 13 -12.51 1.46 -9.69
N GLY A 14 -11.85 1.83 -8.61
CA GLY A 14 -12.42 1.83 -7.27
C GLY A 14 -13.12 3.15 -6.98
N THR A 15 -14.39 3.09 -6.64
CA THR A 15 -15.23 4.24 -6.37
C THR A 15 -15.74 4.25 -4.93
N ASP A 16 -16.46 5.29 -4.54
CA ASP A 16 -17.17 5.31 -3.25
C ASP A 16 -18.42 4.39 -3.25
N ASN A 17 -18.73 3.80 -4.43
CA ASN A 17 -19.89 2.93 -4.63
C ASN A 17 -19.51 1.63 -5.34
N GLY A 18 -18.36 1.06 -5.03
CA GLY A 18 -17.93 -0.25 -5.48
C GLY A 18 -16.83 -0.27 -6.53
N LEU A 19 -16.48 -1.48 -6.95
CA LEU A 19 -15.48 -1.79 -7.96
C LEU A 19 -16.12 -1.82 -9.34
N CYS A 20 -15.49 -1.15 -10.31
CA CYS A 20 -15.90 -1.15 -11.69
C CYS A 20 -14.75 -1.65 -12.59
N ARG A 21 -15.12 -2.31 -13.68
CA ARG A 21 -14.23 -2.71 -14.76
C ARG A 21 -14.66 -2.06 -16.07
N TYR A 22 -13.73 -1.47 -16.80
CA TYR A 22 -13.99 -0.97 -18.15
C TYR A 22 -14.11 -2.13 -19.16
N VAL A 23 -15.12 -2.09 -19.98
CA VAL A 23 -15.38 -3.06 -21.07
C VAL A 23 -15.28 -2.34 -22.40
N ALA A 24 -14.17 -2.53 -23.10
CA ALA A 24 -13.84 -1.79 -24.31
C ALA A 24 -14.85 -2.01 -25.46
N GLU A 25 -15.37 -3.22 -25.61
CA GLU A 25 -16.35 -3.58 -26.66
C GLU A 25 -17.68 -2.83 -26.50
N LYS A 26 -18.01 -2.42 -25.29
CA LYS A 26 -19.25 -1.70 -24.94
C LYS A 26 -19.00 -0.22 -24.66
N ASP A 27 -17.73 0.22 -24.64
CA ASP A 27 -17.30 1.55 -24.22
C ASP A 27 -17.98 2.01 -22.90
N THR A 28 -17.95 1.12 -21.89
CA THR A 28 -18.66 1.36 -20.64
C THR A 28 -17.97 0.70 -19.45
N PHE A 29 -18.31 1.14 -18.24
CA PHE A 29 -17.92 0.49 -17.00
C PHE A 29 -19.01 -0.45 -16.51
N VAL A 30 -18.61 -1.66 -16.11
CA VAL A 30 -19.47 -2.67 -15.50
C VAL A 30 -19.13 -2.76 -14.03
N VAL A 31 -20.16 -2.77 -13.18
CA VAL A 31 -20.01 -2.82 -11.72
C VAL A 31 -19.83 -4.26 -11.26
N CYS A 32 -18.92 -4.51 -10.33
CA CYS A 32 -18.72 -5.79 -9.68
C CYS A 32 -20.01 -6.28 -8.98
N GLY A 33 -20.27 -7.58 -9.12
CA GLY A 33 -21.51 -8.20 -8.60
C GLY A 33 -22.68 -8.23 -9.59
N ASP A 34 -22.54 -7.66 -10.79
CA ASP A 34 -23.50 -7.82 -11.89
C ASP A 34 -23.02 -8.91 -12.85
N ASP A 35 -21.86 -8.69 -13.50
CA ASP A 35 -21.34 -9.60 -14.55
C ASP A 35 -20.08 -10.35 -14.12
N PHE A 36 -19.45 -9.98 -12.99
CA PHE A 36 -18.23 -10.59 -12.49
C PHE A 36 -18.07 -10.38 -10.98
N GLY A 37 -17.22 -11.20 -10.37
CA GLY A 37 -16.84 -11.07 -8.97
C GLY A 37 -17.98 -11.34 -8.00
N ASP A 38 -18.05 -10.54 -6.95
CA ASP A 38 -18.96 -10.76 -5.81
C ASP A 38 -19.73 -9.49 -5.45
N SER A 39 -21.01 -9.63 -5.17
CA SER A 39 -21.90 -8.51 -4.77
C SER A 39 -21.44 -7.77 -3.51
N ARG A 40 -20.58 -8.36 -2.71
CA ARG A 40 -19.96 -7.72 -1.54
C ARG A 40 -19.04 -6.55 -1.91
N LEU A 41 -18.50 -6.53 -3.12
CA LEU A 41 -17.69 -5.42 -3.66
C LEU A 41 -18.55 -4.32 -4.31
N ARG A 42 -19.86 -4.51 -4.36
CA ARG A 42 -20.83 -3.49 -4.74
C ARG A 42 -21.14 -2.63 -3.52
N TYR A 43 -21.22 -1.33 -3.67
CA TYR A 43 -21.56 -0.38 -2.61
C TYR A 43 -20.51 -0.21 -1.50
N VAL A 44 -19.27 -0.66 -1.72
CA VAL A 44 -18.14 -0.41 -0.82
C VAL A 44 -17.32 0.78 -1.27
N THR A 45 -16.80 1.58 -0.35
CA THR A 45 -15.87 2.64 -0.67
C THR A 45 -14.47 2.06 -0.86
N ILE A 46 -13.95 2.08 -2.11
CA ILE A 46 -12.63 1.56 -2.44
C ILE A 46 -11.59 2.67 -2.36
N LYS A 47 -10.50 2.43 -1.67
CA LYS A 47 -9.39 3.37 -1.45
C LYS A 47 -8.13 3.02 -2.22
N SER A 48 -7.84 1.73 -2.40
CA SER A 48 -6.65 1.25 -3.09
C SER A 48 -6.92 0.02 -3.94
N LEU A 49 -6.20 -0.09 -5.05
CA LEU A 49 -6.20 -1.22 -5.95
C LEU A 49 -4.75 -1.57 -6.28
N LEU A 50 -4.42 -2.85 -6.28
CA LEU A 50 -3.12 -3.38 -6.70
C LEU A 50 -3.32 -4.68 -7.47
N GLU A 51 -2.74 -4.80 -8.66
CA GLU A 51 -2.53 -6.10 -9.31
C GLU A 51 -1.22 -6.71 -8.78
N ASP A 52 -1.31 -7.89 -8.18
CA ASP A 52 -0.11 -8.59 -7.71
C ASP A 52 0.66 -9.28 -8.86
N SER A 53 1.83 -9.82 -8.53
CA SER A 53 2.71 -10.47 -9.50
C SER A 53 2.10 -11.71 -10.18
N ASP A 54 1.03 -12.29 -9.63
CA ASP A 54 0.33 -13.45 -10.19
C ASP A 54 -0.97 -13.08 -10.93
N GLY A 55 -1.35 -11.79 -10.96
CA GLY A 55 -2.51 -11.28 -11.68
C GLY A 55 -3.80 -11.22 -10.88
N ASP A 56 -3.73 -11.40 -9.56
CA ASP A 56 -4.86 -11.16 -8.69
C ASP A 56 -4.98 -9.67 -8.33
N LEU A 57 -6.20 -9.18 -8.21
CA LEU A 57 -6.50 -7.79 -7.85
C LEU A 57 -6.77 -7.69 -6.36
N TRP A 58 -5.93 -6.97 -5.66
CA TRP A 58 -6.11 -6.60 -4.26
C TRP A 58 -6.91 -5.31 -4.16
N ILE A 59 -7.89 -5.30 -3.26
CA ILE A 59 -8.88 -4.24 -3.15
C ILE A 59 -8.95 -3.79 -1.70
N GLY A 60 -8.44 -2.60 -1.44
CA GLY A 60 -8.51 -1.95 -0.14
C GLY A 60 -9.73 -1.08 -0.03
N THR A 61 -10.46 -1.21 1.07
CA THR A 61 -11.71 -0.49 1.30
C THR A 61 -11.64 0.44 2.51
N TRP A 62 -12.57 1.38 2.58
CA TRP A 62 -12.78 2.19 3.78
C TRP A 62 -13.70 1.44 4.75
N ALA A 63 -13.13 0.99 5.88
CA ALA A 63 -13.86 0.34 6.97
C ALA A 63 -14.59 -0.97 6.61
N GLN A 64 -14.20 -1.65 5.51
CA GLN A 64 -14.77 -2.95 5.11
C GLN A 64 -13.68 -3.99 4.83
N GLY A 65 -12.44 -3.66 5.20
CA GLY A 65 -11.31 -4.57 5.16
C GLY A 65 -10.61 -4.68 3.81
N LEU A 66 -9.96 -5.81 3.62
CA LEU A 66 -9.17 -6.15 2.45
C LEU A 66 -9.81 -7.32 1.70
N PHE A 67 -9.91 -7.16 0.39
CA PHE A 67 -10.39 -8.21 -0.52
C PHE A 67 -9.31 -8.57 -1.54
N ARG A 68 -9.39 -9.79 -2.07
CA ARG A 68 -8.65 -10.24 -3.24
C ARG A 68 -9.63 -10.80 -4.25
N TYR A 69 -9.59 -10.32 -5.47
CA TYR A 69 -10.32 -10.86 -6.62
C TYR A 69 -9.35 -11.55 -7.56
N SER A 70 -9.63 -12.82 -7.88
CA SER A 70 -8.87 -13.62 -8.84
C SER A 70 -9.63 -13.68 -10.17
N PRO A 71 -9.22 -12.92 -11.20
CA PRO A 71 -9.90 -12.90 -12.49
C PRO A 71 -9.95 -14.28 -13.16
N SER A 72 -8.94 -15.11 -12.97
CA SER A 72 -8.85 -16.45 -13.56
C SER A 72 -9.89 -17.44 -13.06
N THR A 73 -10.43 -17.23 -11.85
CA THR A 73 -11.41 -18.12 -11.20
C THR A 73 -12.73 -17.43 -10.88
N ASP A 74 -12.80 -16.13 -11.13
CA ASP A 74 -13.93 -15.24 -10.75
C ASP A 74 -14.29 -15.31 -9.26
N LYS A 75 -13.29 -15.48 -8.39
CA LYS A 75 -13.48 -15.61 -6.94
C LYS A 75 -13.03 -14.37 -6.20
N VAL A 76 -13.81 -14.02 -5.18
CA VAL A 76 -13.48 -12.95 -4.22
C VAL A 76 -13.25 -13.56 -2.85
N GLU A 77 -12.09 -13.29 -2.27
CA GLU A 77 -11.75 -13.66 -0.89
C GLU A 77 -11.68 -12.41 0.00
N ILE A 78 -12.03 -12.59 1.27
CA ILE A 78 -11.98 -11.54 2.30
C ILE A 78 -10.95 -11.94 3.35
N TYR A 79 -10.15 -10.98 3.79
CA TYR A 79 -9.13 -11.18 4.81
C TYR A 79 -9.65 -10.76 6.19
N PRO A 80 -10.10 -11.70 7.04
CA PRO A 80 -10.91 -11.40 8.22
C PRO A 80 -10.13 -10.69 9.34
N LYS A 81 -8.80 -10.73 9.34
CA LYS A 81 -7.97 -10.00 10.32
C LYS A 81 -7.68 -8.55 9.92
N ILE A 82 -8.01 -8.19 8.67
CA ILE A 82 -8.07 -6.83 8.18
C ILE A 82 -9.53 -6.59 7.80
N ASN A 83 -10.39 -6.56 8.81
CA ASN A 83 -11.86 -6.56 8.68
C ASN A 83 -12.45 -5.14 8.63
N ASP A 84 -13.77 -5.10 8.70
CA ASP A 84 -14.65 -3.94 8.64
C ASP A 84 -14.36 -2.78 9.61
N GLN A 85 -13.39 -2.89 10.51
CA GLN A 85 -12.96 -1.75 11.35
C GLN A 85 -11.73 -1.04 10.77
N TYR A 86 -11.01 -1.67 9.84
CA TYR A 86 -9.75 -1.15 9.32
C TYR A 86 -9.90 -0.64 7.89
N SER A 87 -9.46 0.58 7.68
CA SER A 87 -9.32 1.17 6.35
C SER A 87 -8.04 0.66 5.70
N SER A 88 -8.16 -0.07 4.60
CA SER A 88 -7.03 -0.47 3.75
C SER A 88 -6.75 0.65 2.75
N HIS A 89 -5.88 1.61 3.15
CA HIS A 89 -5.66 2.85 2.42
C HIS A 89 -4.68 2.71 1.26
N VAL A 90 -3.62 1.94 1.47
CA VAL A 90 -2.59 1.60 0.47
C VAL A 90 -2.25 0.12 0.56
N ILE A 91 -1.98 -0.50 -0.58
CA ILE A 91 -1.59 -1.91 -0.69
C ILE A 91 -0.31 -1.98 -1.52
N TYR A 92 0.63 -2.81 -1.11
CA TYR A 92 1.90 -3.04 -1.79
C TYR A 92 2.29 -4.52 -1.74
N GLU A 93 2.78 -5.08 -2.84
CA GLU A 93 3.43 -6.40 -2.88
C GLU A 93 4.93 -6.21 -2.87
N ASP A 94 5.64 -6.80 -1.89
CA ASP A 94 7.09 -6.73 -1.84
C ASP A 94 7.76 -7.81 -2.72
N SER A 95 9.08 -7.75 -2.82
CA SER A 95 9.87 -8.69 -3.62
C SER A 95 9.82 -10.13 -3.09
N ASN A 96 9.39 -10.35 -1.84
CA ASN A 96 9.14 -11.67 -1.25
C ASN A 96 7.71 -12.17 -1.53
N LYS A 97 6.88 -11.39 -2.25
CA LYS A 97 5.45 -11.65 -2.50
C LYS A 97 4.57 -11.57 -1.24
N ASP A 98 5.05 -10.93 -0.21
CA ASP A 98 4.23 -10.58 0.94
C ASP A 98 3.39 -9.32 0.62
N ILE A 99 2.16 -9.29 1.11
CA ILE A 99 1.27 -8.14 0.91
C ILE A 99 1.32 -7.23 2.12
N TRP A 100 1.62 -5.99 1.88
CA TRP A 100 1.62 -4.92 2.87
C TRP A 100 0.38 -4.05 2.71
N VAL A 101 -0.24 -3.70 3.83
CA VAL A 101 -1.44 -2.87 3.86
C VAL A 101 -1.27 -1.75 4.86
N GLY A 102 -1.21 -0.54 4.36
CA GLY A 102 -1.23 0.66 5.18
C GLY A 102 -2.65 1.11 5.48
N SER A 103 -2.90 1.48 6.71
CA SER A 103 -4.24 1.85 7.19
C SER A 103 -4.34 3.32 7.62
N TRP A 104 -5.57 3.80 7.74
CA TRP A 104 -5.86 5.12 8.29
C TRP A 104 -6.09 5.03 9.80
N GLY A 105 -4.98 5.07 10.58
CA GLY A 105 -5.02 5.10 12.05
C GLY A 105 -4.81 3.76 12.74
N TYR A 106 -4.60 2.68 11.97
CA TYR A 106 -4.42 1.33 12.54
C TYR A 106 -3.04 0.72 12.23
N GLY A 107 -2.10 1.54 11.72
CA GLY A 107 -0.73 1.14 11.43
C GLY A 107 -0.56 0.38 10.11
N LEU A 108 0.47 -0.43 10.06
CA LEU A 108 0.89 -1.20 8.90
C LEU A 108 0.69 -2.70 9.17
N PHE A 109 0.09 -3.40 8.21
CA PHE A 109 -0.09 -4.85 8.25
C PHE A 109 0.79 -5.52 7.20
N LYS A 110 1.36 -6.67 7.55
CA LYS A 110 2.05 -7.59 6.66
C LYS A 110 1.28 -8.90 6.60
N LEU A 111 0.99 -9.39 5.39
CA LEU A 111 0.40 -10.69 5.13
C LEU A 111 1.45 -11.58 4.47
N GLN A 112 1.83 -12.68 5.12
CA GLN A 112 2.68 -13.71 4.56
C GLN A 112 1.83 -14.88 4.08
N ASN A 113 2.24 -15.54 2.99
CA ASN A 113 1.44 -16.57 2.30
C ASN A 113 0.02 -16.10 1.98
N PRO A 114 -0.15 -14.91 1.38
CA PRO A 114 -1.45 -14.26 1.29
C PRO A 114 -2.46 -15.00 0.40
N LYS A 115 -2.01 -15.95 -0.42
CA LYS A 115 -2.87 -16.75 -1.31
C LYS A 115 -3.35 -18.07 -0.71
N ASP A 116 -2.76 -18.50 0.38
CA ASP A 116 -3.17 -19.69 1.11
C ASP A 116 -3.95 -19.27 2.36
N MET A 117 -5.27 -19.26 2.27
CA MET A 117 -6.16 -18.85 3.37
C MET A 117 -6.03 -19.72 4.62
N GLN A 118 -5.42 -20.92 4.52
CA GLN A 118 -5.15 -21.80 5.67
C GLN A 118 -3.81 -21.47 6.35
N ARG A 119 -2.86 -20.89 5.60
CA ARG A 119 -1.50 -20.58 6.07
C ARG A 119 -1.19 -19.10 6.16
N VAL A 120 -2.10 -18.23 5.73
CA VAL A 120 -1.88 -16.78 5.81
C VAL A 120 -1.60 -16.37 7.24
N SER A 121 -0.46 -15.74 7.46
CA SER A 121 -0.11 -15.12 8.74
C SER A 121 -0.16 -13.60 8.63
N TYR A 122 -0.41 -12.96 9.75
CA TYR A 122 -0.58 -11.51 9.84
C TYR A 122 0.36 -10.96 10.91
N GLN A 123 1.16 -10.01 10.53
CA GLN A 123 1.94 -9.18 11.46
C GLN A 123 1.42 -7.75 11.39
N ARG A 124 1.37 -7.06 12.51
CA ARG A 124 0.92 -5.67 12.59
C ARG A 124 1.97 -4.83 13.28
N PHE A 125 2.31 -3.71 12.66
CA PHE A 125 3.24 -2.72 13.18
C PHE A 125 2.48 -1.46 13.56
N LEU A 126 2.74 -0.98 14.76
CA LEU A 126 2.09 0.21 15.32
C LEU A 126 3.12 1.25 15.71
N HIS A 127 2.68 2.48 15.77
CA HIS A 127 3.41 3.52 16.49
C HIS A 127 3.24 3.30 17.99
N GLU A 128 4.37 3.28 18.71
CA GLU A 128 4.42 3.18 20.16
C GLU A 128 5.12 4.42 20.75
N ASN A 129 4.41 5.12 21.66
CA ASN A 129 4.95 6.32 22.28
C ASN A 129 6.21 6.00 23.09
N GLY A 130 7.31 6.70 22.79
CA GLY A 130 8.59 6.51 23.46
C GLY A 130 9.47 5.41 22.88
N ASP A 131 9.03 4.73 21.84
CA ASP A 131 9.83 3.79 21.06
C ASP A 131 10.15 4.38 19.67
N ASP A 132 11.36 4.92 19.52
CA ASP A 132 11.83 5.50 18.25
C ASP A 132 12.06 4.43 17.16
N SER A 133 12.03 3.13 17.50
CA SER A 133 12.14 2.00 16.57
C SER A 133 10.79 1.46 16.10
N SER A 134 9.69 1.96 16.64
CA SER A 134 8.34 1.66 16.18
C SER A 134 7.98 2.44 14.92
N LEU A 135 6.85 2.12 14.27
CA LEU A 135 6.32 2.89 13.13
C LEU A 135 6.12 4.36 13.51
N SER A 136 6.46 5.32 12.65
CA SER A 136 6.44 6.76 12.99
C SER A 136 5.04 7.32 13.24
N ASP A 137 3.99 6.77 12.62
CA ASP A 137 2.56 7.09 12.87
C ASP A 137 1.66 5.94 12.42
N ASN A 138 0.49 5.81 13.02
CA ASN A 138 -0.51 4.80 12.63
C ASN A 138 -1.34 5.17 11.39
N ILE A 139 -1.19 6.37 10.86
CA ILE A 139 -1.73 6.76 9.55
C ILE A 139 -0.64 6.55 8.50
N VAL A 140 -0.85 5.56 7.64
CA VAL A 140 0.06 5.21 6.54
C VAL A 140 -0.55 5.70 5.23
N TYR A 141 0.21 6.52 4.51
CA TYR A 141 -0.24 7.11 3.25
C TYR A 141 0.24 6.32 2.03
N ASP A 142 1.51 5.89 2.04
CA ASP A 142 2.11 5.23 0.88
C ASP A 142 3.20 4.24 1.28
N ILE A 143 3.47 3.27 0.41
CA ILE A 143 4.44 2.20 0.62
C ILE A 143 5.19 1.93 -0.68
N ALA A 144 6.50 1.85 -0.62
CA ALA A 144 7.34 1.42 -1.74
C ALA A 144 8.56 0.63 -1.24
N GLU A 145 9.07 -0.29 -2.05
CA GLU A 145 10.30 -1.02 -1.77
C GLU A 145 11.49 -0.43 -2.54
N ASP A 146 12.59 -0.21 -1.83
CA ASP A 146 13.89 -0.12 -2.47
C ASP A 146 14.50 -1.51 -2.60
N ILE A 147 14.39 -2.08 -3.81
CA ILE A 147 14.89 -3.41 -4.13
C ILE A 147 16.43 -3.49 -4.01
N ASN A 148 17.17 -2.36 -4.11
CA ASN A 148 18.64 -2.39 -4.02
C ASN A 148 19.10 -2.64 -2.60
N THR A 149 18.42 -2.07 -1.63
CA THR A 149 18.74 -2.18 -0.21
C THR A 149 17.86 -3.17 0.53
N HIS A 150 16.87 -3.76 -0.18
CA HIS A 150 15.87 -4.66 0.35
C HIS A 150 15.15 -4.06 1.58
N THR A 151 14.69 -2.82 1.41
CA THR A 151 14.02 -2.05 2.45
C THR A 151 12.65 -1.57 2.01
N LEU A 152 11.69 -1.65 2.93
CA LEU A 152 10.36 -1.09 2.75
C LEU A 152 10.34 0.35 3.29
N TRP A 153 9.88 1.27 2.47
CA TRP A 153 9.73 2.69 2.77
C TRP A 153 8.25 2.98 2.98
N VAL A 154 7.92 3.52 4.14
CA VAL A 154 6.54 3.74 4.58
C VAL A 154 6.35 5.22 4.88
N GLY A 155 5.56 5.88 4.05
CA GLY A 155 5.15 7.27 4.24
C GLY A 155 4.01 7.37 5.23
N THR A 156 4.20 8.15 6.28
CA THR A 156 3.21 8.32 7.33
C THR A 156 2.87 9.79 7.57
N ARG A 157 1.87 10.03 8.40
CA ARG A 157 1.53 11.40 8.84
C ARG A 157 2.64 12.06 9.66
N SER A 158 3.52 11.28 10.29
CA SER A 158 4.53 11.82 11.23
C SER A 158 5.95 11.37 10.91
N GLY A 159 6.27 11.16 9.64
CA GLY A 159 7.60 10.84 9.15
C GLY A 159 7.65 9.79 8.05
N LEU A 160 8.86 9.52 7.61
CA LEU A 160 9.21 8.39 6.76
C LEU A 160 9.79 7.29 7.66
N SER A 161 9.19 6.10 7.60
CA SER A 161 9.68 4.90 8.30
C SER A 161 10.31 3.95 7.28
N ILE A 162 11.52 3.46 7.55
CA ILE A 162 12.21 2.49 6.69
C ILE A 162 12.43 1.20 7.48
N LEU A 163 12.01 0.08 6.92
CA LEU A 163 12.11 -1.26 7.50
C LEU A 163 12.97 -2.15 6.63
N LYS A 164 13.94 -2.88 7.21
CA LYS A 164 14.65 -3.94 6.48
C LYS A 164 13.75 -5.16 6.34
N LEU A 165 13.58 -5.67 5.12
CA LEU A 165 12.71 -6.82 4.85
C LEU A 165 13.29 -8.14 5.36
N ASP A 166 14.62 -8.25 5.43
CA ASP A 166 15.30 -9.44 5.95
C ASP A 166 15.26 -9.54 7.48
N GLU A 167 15.18 -8.39 8.17
CA GLU A 167 15.16 -8.28 9.63
C GLU A 167 14.08 -7.27 10.05
N PRO A 168 12.78 -7.62 9.94
CA PRO A 168 11.69 -6.65 10.08
C PRO A 168 11.32 -6.34 11.55
N ASP A 169 12.32 -6.14 12.41
CA ASP A 169 12.13 -5.96 13.86
C ASP A 169 12.03 -4.49 14.27
N ALA A 170 12.66 -3.57 13.51
CA ALA A 170 12.78 -2.17 13.89
C ALA A 170 12.75 -1.24 12.68
N PHE A 171 12.04 -0.12 12.83
CA PHE A 171 12.05 0.97 11.86
C PHE A 171 13.18 1.95 12.11
N ILE A 172 13.72 2.49 11.03
CA ILE A 172 14.53 3.72 11.05
C ILE A 172 13.61 4.85 10.63
N ASN A 173 13.41 5.83 11.53
CA ASN A 173 12.46 6.91 11.32
C ASN A 173 13.15 8.23 10.97
N TYR A 174 12.73 8.86 9.88
CA TYR A 174 13.17 10.18 9.43
C TYR A 174 12.05 11.19 9.67
N LYS A 175 12.37 12.24 10.43
CA LYS A 175 11.44 13.32 10.80
C LYS A 175 12.06 14.69 10.56
N SER A 176 11.24 15.70 10.35
CA SER A 176 11.71 17.08 10.23
C SER A 176 12.37 17.51 11.55
N GLY A 177 13.52 18.19 11.45
CA GLY A 177 14.18 18.81 12.61
C GLY A 177 14.99 17.92 13.53
N LYS A 178 15.02 16.58 13.37
CA LYS A 178 15.64 15.67 14.35
C LYS A 178 16.97 15.00 13.96
N THR A 179 17.42 15.06 12.71
CA THR A 179 18.64 14.35 12.27
C THR A 179 19.43 15.14 11.23
N ASP A 180 20.66 14.72 10.96
CA ASP A 180 21.51 15.26 9.86
C ASP A 180 20.87 15.03 8.48
N TYR A 181 19.91 14.08 8.37
CA TYR A 181 19.10 13.78 7.18
C TYR A 181 17.67 14.28 7.42
N ARG A 182 17.42 15.54 7.09
CA ARG A 182 16.11 16.18 7.30
C ARG A 182 15.19 15.93 6.12
N ILE A 183 14.04 15.33 6.37
CA ILE A 183 12.91 15.50 5.46
C ILE A 183 12.28 16.88 5.74
N PRO A 184 11.80 17.59 4.70
CA PRO A 184 11.32 18.98 4.86
C PRO A 184 9.99 19.10 5.60
N SER A 185 9.22 18.03 5.69
CA SER A 185 7.96 17.93 6.42
C SER A 185 7.74 16.51 6.90
N ASP A 186 7.07 16.35 8.03
CA ASP A 186 6.79 15.04 8.61
C ASP A 186 5.64 14.31 7.87
N GLU A 187 4.79 15.02 7.16
CA GLU A 187 3.66 14.41 6.45
C GLU A 187 4.09 13.90 5.07
N VAL A 188 4.53 12.63 5.03
CA VAL A 188 5.02 11.94 3.83
C VAL A 188 3.87 11.21 3.16
N ASN A 189 3.32 11.77 2.09
CA ASN A 189 2.10 11.31 1.46
C ASN A 189 2.27 10.52 0.16
N SER A 190 3.48 10.49 -0.41
CA SER A 190 3.76 9.68 -1.60
C SER A 190 5.21 9.23 -1.65
N ILE A 191 5.44 8.02 -2.13
CA ILE A 191 6.76 7.43 -2.33
C ILE A 191 6.73 6.68 -3.65
N MET A 192 7.74 6.90 -4.48
CA MET A 192 7.88 6.14 -5.71
C MET A 192 9.36 5.83 -6.00
N ARG A 193 9.60 4.73 -6.66
CA ARG A 193 10.90 4.39 -7.20
C ARG A 193 10.92 4.65 -8.71
N ASP A 194 11.91 5.38 -9.20
CA ASP A 194 12.08 5.62 -10.63
C ASP A 194 12.81 4.47 -11.35
N ALA A 195 12.90 4.56 -12.68
CA ALA A 195 13.58 3.57 -13.50
C ALA A 195 15.11 3.54 -13.26
N GLN A 196 15.69 4.63 -12.74
CA GLN A 196 17.09 4.74 -12.34
C GLN A 196 17.33 4.20 -10.91
N ARG A 197 16.26 3.74 -10.26
CA ARG A 197 16.24 3.16 -8.91
C ARG A 197 16.43 4.21 -7.78
N ASN A 198 16.19 5.48 -8.05
CA ASN A 198 16.12 6.48 -7.00
C ASN A 198 14.75 6.41 -6.32
N MET A 199 14.73 6.69 -5.02
CA MET A 199 13.48 6.82 -4.26
C MET A 199 13.08 8.29 -4.24
N TRP A 200 11.85 8.57 -4.64
CA TRP A 200 11.25 9.89 -4.61
C TRP A 200 10.21 9.95 -3.51
N ILE A 201 10.26 11.00 -2.71
CA ILE A 201 9.42 11.19 -1.54
C ILE A 201 8.72 12.53 -1.66
N GLY A 202 7.39 12.49 -1.69
CA GLY A 202 6.55 13.70 -1.63
C GLY A 202 6.12 13.96 -0.20
N ALA A 203 6.34 15.18 0.28
CA ALA A 203 5.98 15.60 1.62
C ALA A 203 5.09 16.85 1.58
N ILE A 204 3.95 16.81 2.29
CA ILE A 204 2.98 17.92 2.29
C ILE A 204 3.63 19.17 2.89
N GLY A 205 3.62 20.27 2.13
CA GLY A 205 4.27 21.51 2.51
C GLY A 205 5.80 21.49 2.46
N GLY A 206 6.41 20.34 2.11
CA GLY A 206 7.86 20.14 2.08
C GLY A 206 8.45 19.94 0.68
N GLY A 207 7.60 19.79 -0.34
CA GLY A 207 8.04 19.53 -1.70
C GLY A 207 8.42 18.07 -1.96
N VAL A 208 9.42 17.84 -2.80
CA VAL A 208 9.86 16.53 -3.24
C VAL A 208 11.33 16.32 -2.92
N LEU A 209 11.66 15.19 -2.30
CA LEU A 209 13.03 14.75 -2.11
C LEU A 209 13.33 13.57 -3.02
N MET A 210 14.57 13.51 -3.47
CA MET A 210 15.14 12.32 -4.08
C MET A 210 16.21 11.73 -3.14
N ALA A 211 16.10 10.44 -2.90
CA ALA A 211 17.12 9.66 -2.20
C ALA A 211 17.86 8.78 -3.23
N ASP A 212 19.17 9.00 -3.38
CA ASP A 212 20.03 8.04 -4.05
C ASP A 212 20.49 6.99 -3.04
N THR A 213 19.78 5.86 -3.03
CA THR A 213 20.02 4.80 -2.04
C THR A 213 21.37 4.10 -2.24
N ARG A 214 21.99 4.24 -3.43
CA ARG A 214 23.35 3.73 -3.69
C ARG A 214 24.43 4.55 -3.00
N GLN A 215 24.15 5.82 -2.72
CA GLN A 215 25.07 6.76 -2.10
C GLN A 215 24.64 7.19 -0.69
N SER A 216 23.48 6.70 -0.22
CA SER A 216 22.87 7.10 1.06
C SER A 216 22.70 8.62 1.19
N THR A 217 22.35 9.30 0.10
CA THR A 217 22.22 10.76 0.06
C THR A 217 20.79 11.16 -0.24
N PHE A 218 20.33 12.25 0.38
CA PHE A 218 19.05 12.90 0.09
C PHE A 218 19.30 14.25 -0.59
N ALA A 219 18.60 14.52 -1.68
CA ALA A 219 18.61 15.82 -2.35
C ALA A 219 17.17 16.38 -2.38
N LEU A 220 17.01 17.64 -1.96
CA LEU A 220 15.75 18.40 -2.04
C LEU A 220 15.63 19.06 -3.41
N TYR A 221 14.47 18.97 -4.04
CA TYR A 221 14.10 19.61 -5.29
C TYR A 221 12.89 20.54 -5.14
#